data_09747e8ae5fc8a65fd080192ddaff4e2
#
_entry.id   09747e8ae5fc8a65fd080192ddaff4e2
#
_cell.length_a   1.000
_cell.length_b   1.000
_cell.length_c   1.000
_cell.angle_alpha   90.00
_cell.angle_beta   90.00
_cell.angle_gamma   90.00
#
_symmetry.space_group_name_H-M   'P 1'
#
loop_
_entity.id
_entity.type
_entity.pdbx_description
1 polymer ?
#
loop_
_entity_poly.entity_id
_entity_poly.type
_entity_poly.pdbx_seq_one_letter_code
_entity_poly.pdbx_strand_id
1 'polypeptide(L)'
;WKKGYAAPPHKHLGGAHVWIVSGKLQVRDGTLNAGDYIYEPSGVLHDATTALEDTTYLFIATGPVLFFDENGFTRYTNWEVMEKLRASAEQVKQAAE
;
A
#
# COMPACT_ATOMS: atom_id res chain seq x y z
N TRP A 1 -4.27 -1.28 6.77
CA TRP A 1 -3.40 -0.27 7.36
C TRP A 1 -4.00 0.25 8.65
N LYS A 2 -3.20 0.32 9.69
CA LYS A 2 -3.62 0.92 10.95
C LYS A 2 -3.52 2.44 10.88
N LYS A 3 -4.37 3.12 11.63
CA LYS A 3 -4.34 4.57 11.78
C LYS A 3 -2.93 5.04 12.10
N GLY A 4 -2.47 6.05 11.38
CA GLY A 4 -1.15 6.66 11.55
C GLY A 4 -0.04 6.03 10.71
N TYR A 5 -0.30 4.88 10.08
CA TYR A 5 0.71 4.29 9.19
C TYR A 5 0.94 5.18 7.99
N ALA A 6 2.20 5.47 7.71
CA ALA A 6 2.62 6.22 6.54
C ALA A 6 3.48 5.31 5.66
N ALA A 7 3.10 5.18 4.40
CA ALA A 7 3.86 4.37 3.46
C ALA A 7 5.21 5.05 3.16
N PRO A 8 6.31 4.27 3.11
CA PRO A 8 7.57 4.81 2.61
C PRO A 8 7.42 5.31 1.17
N PRO A 9 8.28 6.25 0.72
CA PRO A 9 8.26 6.67 -0.67
C PRO A 9 8.36 5.47 -1.62
N HIS A 10 7.51 5.44 -2.65
CA HIS A 10 7.45 4.29 -3.55
C HIS A 10 6.98 4.70 -4.95
N LYS A 11 7.29 3.86 -5.92
CA LYS A 11 6.83 3.95 -7.30
C LYS A 11 6.24 2.62 -7.73
N HIS A 12 5.19 2.68 -8.54
CA HIS A 12 4.64 1.49 -9.19
C HIS A 12 5.32 1.27 -10.53
N LEU A 13 5.71 0.03 -10.79
CA LEU A 13 6.07 -0.42 -12.13
C LEU A 13 4.82 -1.06 -12.73
N GLY A 14 4.21 -0.38 -13.70
CA GLY A 14 2.86 -0.70 -14.16
C GLY A 14 1.82 0.10 -13.39
N GLY A 15 0.61 0.14 -13.89
CA GLY A 15 -0.48 0.86 -13.23
C GLY A 15 -1.03 0.10 -12.04
N ALA A 16 -1.61 0.83 -11.11
CA ALA A 16 -2.28 0.26 -9.95
C ALA A 16 -3.67 0.88 -9.77
N HIS A 17 -4.59 0.06 -9.25
CA HIS A 17 -5.96 0.46 -8.96
C HIS A 17 -6.20 0.29 -7.47
N VAL A 18 -6.78 1.30 -6.84
CA VAL A 18 -7.07 1.28 -5.40
C VAL A 18 -8.54 1.64 -5.17
N TRP A 19 -9.26 0.78 -4.45
CA TRP A 19 -10.63 1.06 -3.97
C TRP A 19 -10.61 1.05 -2.45
N ILE A 20 -11.09 2.11 -1.84
CA ILE A 20 -11.19 2.19 -0.38
C ILE A 20 -12.47 1.47 0.05
N VAL A 21 -12.32 0.39 0.80
CA VAL A 21 -13.44 -0.38 1.35
C VAL A 21 -13.95 0.29 2.63
N SER A 22 -13.02 0.67 3.52
CA SER A 22 -13.34 1.36 4.77
C SER A 22 -12.15 2.21 5.21
N GLY A 23 -12.40 3.24 6.00
CA GLY A 23 -11.38 4.13 6.53
C GLY A 23 -11.09 5.33 5.64
N LYS A 24 -9.92 5.93 5.81
CA LYS A 24 -9.48 7.12 5.09
C LYS A 24 -7.98 7.10 4.85
N LEU A 25 -7.58 7.42 3.62
CA LEU A 25 -6.18 7.63 3.26
C LEU A 25 -5.96 9.07 2.85
N GLN A 26 -4.94 9.69 3.42
CA GLN A 26 -4.45 10.97 2.93
C GLN A 26 -3.39 10.71 1.88
N VAL A 27 -3.58 11.30 0.71
CA VAL A 27 -2.61 11.28 -0.39
C VAL A 27 -2.15 12.70 -0.65
N ARG A 28 -1.17 12.88 -1.56
CA ARG A 28 -0.60 14.21 -1.83
C ARG A 28 -1.68 15.25 -2.15
N ASP A 29 -2.66 14.89 -2.97
CA ASP A 29 -3.63 15.83 -3.53
C ASP A 29 -4.98 15.80 -2.82
N GLY A 30 -5.11 15.11 -1.69
CA GLY A 30 -6.37 15.08 -0.96
C GLY A 30 -6.57 13.86 -0.09
N THR A 31 -7.83 13.58 0.22
CA THR A 31 -8.24 12.47 1.08
C THR A 31 -9.14 11.51 0.31
N LEU A 32 -8.82 10.22 0.39
CA LEU A 32 -9.65 9.14 -0.15
C LEU A 32 -10.51 8.57 0.97
N ASN A 33 -11.81 8.54 0.75
CA ASN A 33 -12.80 8.02 1.69
C ASN A 33 -13.34 6.67 1.23
N ALA A 34 -14.04 5.96 2.12
CA ALA A 34 -14.70 4.71 1.77
C ALA A 34 -15.56 4.88 0.51
N GLY A 35 -15.41 3.97 -0.44
CA GLY A 35 -16.07 4.01 -1.74
C GLY A 35 -15.29 4.71 -2.84
N ASP A 36 -14.23 5.43 -2.50
CA ASP A 36 -13.42 6.12 -3.50
C ASP A 36 -12.50 5.16 -4.25
N TYR A 37 -12.23 5.51 -5.50
CA TYR A 37 -11.32 4.80 -6.38
C TYR A 37 -10.25 5.76 -6.89
N ILE A 38 -9.01 5.26 -6.97
CA ILE A 38 -7.91 6.00 -7.60
C ILE A 38 -7.13 5.07 -8.52
N TYR A 39 -6.69 5.60 -9.66
CA TYR A 39 -5.73 4.94 -10.55
C TYR A 39 -4.37 5.59 -10.35
N GLU A 40 -3.36 4.77 -10.12
CA GLU A 40 -1.97 5.22 -9.92
C GLU A 40 -1.12 4.82 -11.13
N PRO A 41 -0.72 5.79 -11.98
CA PRO A 41 0.10 5.50 -13.16
C PRO A 41 1.48 4.96 -12.81
N SER A 42 2.07 4.19 -13.74
CA SER A 42 3.45 3.72 -13.63
C SER A 42 4.44 4.87 -13.53
N GLY A 43 5.44 4.73 -12.65
CA GLY A 43 6.57 5.65 -12.57
C GLY A 43 6.35 6.91 -11.73
N VAL A 44 5.15 7.14 -11.23
CA VAL A 44 4.88 8.29 -10.35
C VAL A 44 5.37 8.00 -8.93
N LEU A 45 6.11 8.94 -8.36
CA LEU A 45 6.58 8.81 -6.97
C LEU A 45 5.44 9.16 -6.01
N HIS A 46 5.13 8.22 -5.12
CA HIS A 46 4.18 8.42 -4.02
C HIS A 46 4.98 8.57 -2.72
N ASP A 47 4.98 9.77 -2.15
CA ASP A 47 5.80 10.09 -0.97
C ASP A 47 4.98 10.56 0.24
N ALA A 48 3.66 10.56 0.14
CA ALA A 48 2.79 11.14 1.15
C ALA A 48 1.45 10.39 1.30
N THR A 49 1.50 9.07 1.54
CA THR A 49 0.28 8.29 1.76
C THR A 49 0.22 7.87 3.23
N THR A 50 -0.81 8.32 3.94
CA THR A 50 -0.98 8.08 5.38
C THR A 50 -2.40 7.63 5.67
N ALA A 51 -2.54 6.61 6.51
CA ALA A 51 -3.86 6.17 7.00
C ALA A 51 -4.32 7.12 8.11
N LEU A 52 -5.40 7.85 7.88
CA LEU A 52 -6.00 8.75 8.87
C LEU A 52 -6.89 7.99 9.85
N GLU A 53 -7.33 6.80 9.47
CA GLU A 53 -8.10 5.85 10.27
C GLU A 53 -7.58 4.45 9.95
N ASP A 54 -8.01 3.44 10.69
CA ASP A 54 -7.81 2.05 10.26
C ASP A 54 -8.47 1.89 8.89
N THR A 55 -7.70 1.48 7.89
CA THR A 55 -8.14 1.49 6.49
C THR A 55 -7.95 0.14 5.84
N THR A 56 -9.01 -0.31 5.18
CA THR A 56 -9.00 -1.49 4.32
C THR A 56 -9.23 -1.03 2.89
N TYR A 57 -8.38 -1.47 1.98
CA TYR A 57 -8.57 -1.16 0.57
C TYR A 57 -8.21 -2.37 -0.30
N LEU A 58 -8.84 -2.44 -1.47
CA LEU A 58 -8.49 -3.39 -2.51
C LEU A 58 -7.43 -2.73 -3.41
N PHE A 59 -6.32 -3.41 -3.55
CA PHE A 59 -5.20 -2.94 -4.35
C PHE A 59 -4.91 -3.95 -5.46
N ILE A 60 -4.98 -3.48 -6.72
CA ILE A 60 -4.66 -4.30 -7.89
C ILE A 60 -3.50 -3.64 -8.61
N ALA A 61 -2.34 -4.30 -8.60
CA ALA A 61 -1.14 -3.83 -9.27
C ALA A 61 -0.79 -4.73 -10.44
N THR A 62 -0.35 -4.13 -11.56
CA THR A 62 0.05 -4.87 -12.74
C THR A 62 1.56 -5.14 -12.78
N GLY A 63 2.28 -4.75 -11.73
CA GLY A 63 3.71 -5.00 -11.58
C GLY A 63 4.14 -4.70 -10.15
N PRO A 64 5.45 -4.81 -9.85
CA PRO A 64 5.96 -4.60 -8.50
C PRO A 64 5.89 -3.14 -8.07
N VAL A 65 5.94 -2.94 -6.75
CA VAL A 65 6.08 -1.63 -6.13
C VAL A 65 7.51 -1.50 -5.64
N LEU A 66 8.19 -0.41 -5.99
CA LEU A 66 9.56 -0.13 -5.59
C LEU A 66 9.56 0.90 -4.48
N PHE A 67 10.30 0.62 -3.40
CA PHE A 67 10.42 1.51 -2.25
C PHE A 67 11.79 2.18 -2.22
N PHE A 68 11.79 3.41 -1.71
CA PHE A 68 12.97 4.27 -1.68
C PHE A 68 13.12 4.96 -0.33
N ASP A 69 14.34 5.37 -0.01
CA ASP A 69 14.66 6.31 1.07
C ASP A 69 15.59 7.41 0.53
N GLU A 70 16.17 8.22 1.40
CA GLU A 70 17.07 9.31 0.99
C GLU A 70 18.32 8.80 0.28
N ASN A 71 18.67 7.54 0.42
CA ASN A 71 19.82 6.91 -0.24
C ASN A 71 19.47 6.16 -1.53
N GLY A 72 18.19 6.18 -1.93
CA GLY A 72 17.71 5.55 -3.15
C GLY A 72 16.88 4.30 -2.92
N PHE A 73 16.95 3.36 -3.83
CA PHE A 73 16.15 2.13 -3.82
C PHE A 73 16.48 1.26 -2.61
N THR A 74 15.44 0.76 -1.91
CA THR A 74 15.60 -0.11 -0.74
C THR A 74 15.10 -1.53 -0.97
N ARG A 75 13.88 -1.69 -1.50
CA ARG A 75 13.25 -3.00 -1.68
C ARG A 75 12.08 -2.91 -2.66
N TYR A 76 11.59 -4.06 -3.09
CA TYR A 76 10.37 -4.15 -3.89
C TYR A 76 9.35 -5.06 -3.23
N THR A 77 8.08 -4.89 -3.60
CA THR A 77 6.99 -5.78 -3.22
C THR A 77 6.28 -6.26 -4.48
N ASN A 78 6.06 -7.58 -4.59
CA ASN A 78 5.29 -8.21 -5.65
C ASN A 78 4.37 -9.27 -5.04
N TRP A 79 3.69 -10.06 -5.87
CA TRP A 79 2.78 -11.09 -5.39
C TRP A 79 3.49 -12.14 -4.51
N GLU A 80 4.75 -12.47 -4.80
CA GLU A 80 5.52 -13.45 -4.02
C GLU A 80 5.82 -12.92 -2.62
N VAL A 81 6.20 -11.64 -2.51
CA VAL A 81 6.43 -10.99 -1.21
C VAL A 81 5.13 -10.93 -0.41
N MET A 82 4.03 -10.56 -1.05
CA MET A 82 2.71 -10.50 -0.39
C MET A 82 2.27 -11.88 0.10
N GLU A 83 2.52 -12.93 -0.68
CA GLU A 83 2.20 -14.29 -0.26
C GLU A 83 3.00 -14.73 0.97
N LYS A 84 4.27 -14.37 1.04
CA LYS A 84 5.10 -14.63 2.22
C LYS A 84 4.59 -13.90 3.45
N LEU A 85 4.19 -12.64 3.29
CA LEU A 85 3.62 -11.86 4.39
C LEU A 85 2.30 -12.45 4.87
N ARG A 86 1.45 -12.91 3.95
CA ARG A 86 0.20 -13.57 4.28
C ARG A 86 0.46 -14.85 5.09
N ALA A 87 1.38 -15.68 4.63
CA ALA A 87 1.72 -16.93 5.31
C ALA A 87 2.28 -16.67 6.71
N SER A 88 3.13 -15.65 6.88
CA SER A 88 3.67 -15.26 8.18
C SER A 88 2.57 -14.77 9.12
N ALA A 89 1.64 -13.97 8.64
CA ALA A 89 0.51 -13.48 9.42
C ALA A 89 -0.40 -14.64 9.89
N GLU A 90 -0.63 -15.62 9.01
CA GLU A 90 -1.43 -16.80 9.35
C GLU A 90 -0.74 -17.64 10.42
N GLN A 91 0.59 -17.82 10.34
CA GLN A 91 1.34 -18.54 11.37
C GLN A 91 1.26 -17.85 12.73
N VAL A 92 1.38 -16.53 12.77
CA VAL A 92 1.26 -15.75 14.01
C VAL A 92 -0.15 -15.91 14.60
N LYS A 93 -1.18 -15.86 13.76
CA LYS A 93 -2.56 -16.06 14.17
C LYS A 93 -2.77 -17.45 14.79
N GLN A 94 -2.28 -18.49 14.13
CA GLN A 94 -2.37 -19.88 14.62
C GLN A 94 -1.63 -20.05 15.94
N ALA A 95 -0.46 -19.45 16.09
CA ALA A 95 0.32 -19.54 17.34
C ALA A 95 -0.39 -18.83 18.50
N ALA A 96 -1.22 -17.82 18.24
CA ALA A 96 -1.97 -17.09 19.25
C ALA A 96 -3.24 -17.82 19.69
N GLU A 97 -3.71 -18.79 18.92
CA GLU A 97 -4.87 -19.62 19.26
C GLU A 97 -4.47 -20.77 20.18
#